data_9c4974fd098c8a0d28a92ba6cacf1ffd
#
_entry.id   9c4974fd098c8a0d28a92ba6cacf1ffd
#
_cell.length_a   1.000
_cell.length_b   1.000
_cell.length_c   1.000
_cell.angle_alpha   90.00
_cell.angle_beta   90.00
_cell.angle_gamma   90.00
#
_symmetry.space_group_name_H-M   'P 1'
#
loop_
_entity.id
_entity.type
_entity.pdbx_description
1 polymer ?
#
loop_
_entity_poly.entity_id
_entity_poly.type
_entity_poly.pdbx_seq_one_letter_code
_entity_poly.pdbx_strand_id
1 'polypeptide(L)'
;MRKQILALTALVALGANAQEYNKWSIDVNGGVNKPTREFTSGYSTKTPNFFTVNGGVRYMFNNKFGLRLGGGYDKFAEGDNSSKFNSNIWNVNLQGVANVGRVLSFEDWTRDLGLLFHAGVGIGQLKADAFNGADNLGFVTFGLTPQVRLSNRVALLFDGSMYWYARQNKTFDGFSQTGNTGFKGMNFTGTIGLQVALGRHMIHADWYSEGKELERKIQAAEDRIAKAESDVANLAKKLDEKEDRMVDTNGNRIPDELENYLNERYGSNAGDKYATGDAARELIEKGYINVYFDFNSSKPQKSSLWAVDFVANYLKQNSGASVNAVGYADEKGSENYNQKLSAKRAEVIKQLLIDRGINGSQLSFEGKGEDKSVNPNSANARQLARRVTFELK
;
A
#
# COMPACT_ATOMS: atom_id res chain seq x y z
N MET A 1 4.11 29.71 -20.74
CA MET A 1 4.74 29.42 -19.43
C MET A 1 3.76 28.83 -18.42
N ARG A 2 2.57 29.37 -18.12
CA ARG A 2 1.61 28.77 -17.16
C ARG A 2 1.12 27.35 -17.51
N LYS A 3 0.91 27.02 -18.78
CA LYS A 3 0.46 25.68 -19.23
C LYS A 3 1.56 24.61 -19.14
N GLN A 4 2.83 24.98 -19.21
CA GLN A 4 3.97 24.07 -19.08
C GLN A 4 4.27 23.75 -17.61
N ILE A 5 4.04 24.69 -16.70
CA ILE A 5 4.14 24.49 -15.24
C ILE A 5 3.01 23.58 -14.76
N LEU A 6 1.79 23.71 -15.31
CA LEU A 6 0.66 22.81 -15.00
C LEU A 6 0.90 21.37 -15.48
N ALA A 7 1.57 21.18 -16.62
CA ALA A 7 1.93 19.83 -17.08
C ALA A 7 3.00 19.18 -16.19
N LEU A 8 3.96 19.96 -15.67
CA LEU A 8 4.97 19.46 -14.73
C LEU A 8 4.38 19.12 -13.36
N THR A 9 3.42 19.93 -12.87
CA THR A 9 2.69 19.64 -11.62
C THR A 9 1.72 18.47 -11.75
N ALA A 10 1.10 18.25 -12.91
CA ALA A 10 0.25 17.09 -13.17
C ALA A 10 1.07 15.78 -13.23
N LEU A 11 2.30 15.79 -13.74
CA LEU A 11 3.20 14.64 -13.70
C LEU A 11 3.64 14.26 -12.27
N VAL A 12 3.74 15.25 -11.38
CA VAL A 12 4.07 15.01 -9.95
C VAL A 12 2.86 14.52 -9.16
N ALA A 13 1.64 14.91 -9.55
CA ALA A 13 0.41 14.53 -8.86
C ALA A 13 -0.07 13.09 -9.19
N LEU A 14 0.36 12.49 -10.30
CA LEU A 14 0.04 11.10 -10.66
C LEU A 14 0.84 10.04 -9.86
N GLY A 15 1.73 10.47 -8.96
CA GLY A 15 2.54 9.60 -8.10
C GLY A 15 2.04 9.38 -6.67
N ALA A 16 0.82 9.80 -6.34
CA ALA A 16 0.26 9.69 -4.98
C ALA A 16 -0.44 8.35 -4.69
N ASN A 17 -0.10 7.27 -5.38
CA ASN A 17 -0.39 5.92 -4.93
C ASN A 17 0.58 5.56 -3.80
N ALA A 18 0.13 4.77 -2.84
CA ALA A 18 0.90 4.36 -1.66
C ALA A 18 2.32 3.95 -2.08
N GLN A 19 3.29 4.82 -1.78
CA GLN A 19 4.68 4.65 -2.20
C GLN A 19 5.26 3.46 -1.43
N GLU A 20 5.63 2.40 -2.12
CA GLU A 20 6.14 1.16 -1.52
C GLU A 20 7.69 1.12 -1.44
N TYR A 21 8.39 2.13 -1.99
CA TYR A 21 9.85 2.21 -2.07
C TYR A 21 10.38 3.63 -1.92
N ASN A 22 11.67 3.75 -1.57
CA ASN A 22 12.37 5.03 -1.51
C ASN A 22 12.68 5.53 -2.93
N LYS A 23 12.40 6.79 -3.21
CA LYS A 23 12.65 7.44 -4.52
C LYS A 23 13.94 8.24 -4.56
N TRP A 24 14.43 8.68 -3.42
CA TRP A 24 15.61 9.49 -3.30
C TRP A 24 16.86 8.64 -3.01
N SER A 25 17.97 8.99 -3.63
CA SER A 25 19.29 8.46 -3.29
C SER A 25 20.36 9.53 -3.49
N ILE A 26 21.46 9.35 -2.78
CA ILE A 26 22.71 10.10 -2.97
C ILE A 26 23.79 9.13 -3.37
N ASP A 27 24.74 9.59 -4.18
CA ASP A 27 25.92 8.83 -4.60
C ASP A 27 27.18 9.66 -4.52
N VAL A 28 28.29 8.97 -4.25
CA VAL A 28 29.65 9.52 -4.29
C VAL A 28 30.57 8.50 -4.94
N ASN A 29 31.34 8.94 -5.92
CA ASN A 29 32.19 8.09 -6.74
C ASN A 29 33.56 8.72 -6.90
N GLY A 30 34.59 7.88 -7.00
CA GLY A 30 35.95 8.30 -7.29
C GLY A 30 36.60 7.36 -8.29
N GLY A 31 37.58 7.86 -9.06
CA GLY A 31 38.22 7.03 -10.06
C GLY A 31 39.18 7.76 -10.99
N VAL A 32 39.12 7.39 -12.25
CA VAL A 32 40.05 7.81 -13.29
C VAL A 32 39.34 8.54 -14.40
N ASN A 33 40.08 9.37 -15.09
CA ASN A 33 39.61 10.06 -16.30
C ASN A 33 40.59 9.91 -17.46
N LYS A 34 40.13 10.16 -18.67
CA LYS A 34 40.90 10.19 -19.88
C LYS A 34 40.31 11.20 -20.85
N PRO A 35 40.80 12.45 -20.85
CA PRO A 35 40.54 13.39 -21.93
C PRO A 35 41.24 12.89 -23.20
N THR A 36 40.52 12.88 -24.33
CA THR A 36 41.03 12.27 -25.56
C THR A 36 41.26 13.26 -26.70
N ARG A 37 40.62 14.42 -26.64
CA ARG A 37 40.74 15.46 -27.68
C ARG A 37 40.89 16.82 -27.06
N GLU A 38 41.38 17.71 -27.91
CA GLU A 38 41.72 19.11 -27.68
C GLU A 38 42.87 19.25 -26.68
N PHE A 39 44.02 18.75 -27.12
CA PHE A 39 45.33 19.05 -26.54
C PHE A 39 46.19 19.83 -27.51
N THR A 40 47.02 20.72 -26.98
CA THR A 40 48.09 21.37 -27.71
C THR A 40 49.12 20.31 -28.15
N SER A 41 49.76 20.50 -29.31
CA SER A 41 50.78 19.58 -29.79
C SER A 41 51.88 19.42 -28.75
N GLY A 42 52.24 18.16 -28.43
CA GLY A 42 53.22 17.83 -27.39
C GLY A 42 52.66 17.73 -25.97
N TYR A 43 51.36 17.87 -25.79
CA TYR A 43 50.67 17.71 -24.49
C TYR A 43 49.73 16.49 -24.51
N SER A 44 49.74 15.73 -23.46
CA SER A 44 48.86 14.58 -23.26
C SER A 44 48.77 14.20 -21.77
N THR A 45 47.71 13.51 -21.39
CA THR A 45 47.56 12.95 -20.02
C THR A 45 48.02 11.50 -19.95
N LYS A 46 48.32 11.02 -18.76
CA LYS A 46 48.48 9.58 -18.47
C LYS A 46 47.24 8.77 -18.86
N THR A 47 47.41 7.46 -19.05
CA THR A 47 46.34 6.54 -19.35
C THR A 47 46.45 5.33 -18.41
N PRO A 48 45.58 5.21 -17.42
CA PRO A 48 44.56 6.16 -16.95
C PRO A 48 45.17 7.34 -16.21
N ASN A 49 44.49 8.50 -16.24
CA ASN A 49 44.78 9.65 -15.40
C ASN A 49 43.99 9.55 -14.10
N PHE A 50 44.66 9.54 -12.97
CA PHE A 50 44.00 9.45 -11.67
C PHE A 50 43.57 10.80 -11.16
N PHE A 51 42.40 10.86 -10.59
CA PHE A 51 41.72 11.88 -9.87
C PHE A 51 40.48 12.42 -10.59
N THR A 52 39.43 11.63 -10.49
CA THR A 52 38.05 12.04 -10.75
C THR A 52 37.23 11.78 -9.49
N VAL A 53 36.46 12.74 -9.06
CA VAL A 53 35.48 12.60 -8.01
C VAL A 53 34.17 13.19 -8.48
N ASN A 54 33.10 12.46 -8.36
CA ASN A 54 31.77 12.96 -8.65
C ASN A 54 30.75 12.46 -7.63
N GLY A 55 29.63 13.14 -7.55
CA GLY A 55 28.52 12.75 -6.70
C GLY A 55 27.23 13.43 -7.13
N GLY A 56 26.13 12.97 -6.60
CA GLY A 56 24.83 13.53 -6.97
C GLY A 56 23.69 13.11 -6.08
N VAL A 57 22.58 13.75 -6.34
CA VAL A 57 21.27 13.42 -5.76
C VAL A 57 20.38 12.94 -6.89
N ARG A 58 19.76 11.78 -6.71
CA ARG A 58 18.88 11.18 -7.70
C ARG A 58 17.48 11.04 -7.14
N TYR A 59 16.49 11.32 -7.97
CA TYR A 59 15.07 11.09 -7.72
C TYR A 59 14.50 10.20 -8.80
N MET A 60 13.94 9.06 -8.39
CA MET A 60 13.25 8.13 -9.28
C MET A 60 11.75 8.43 -9.31
N PHE A 61 11.18 8.68 -10.49
CA PHE A 61 9.73 8.83 -10.68
C PHE A 61 9.02 7.51 -10.42
N ASN A 62 9.59 6.43 -10.93
CA ASN A 62 9.18 5.04 -10.76
C ASN A 62 10.43 4.14 -10.67
N ASN A 63 10.26 2.81 -10.70
CA ASN A 63 11.39 1.87 -10.67
C ASN A 63 12.23 1.84 -11.94
N LYS A 64 11.81 2.51 -13.04
CA LYS A 64 12.46 2.50 -14.36
C LYS A 64 13.13 3.82 -14.73
N PHE A 65 12.56 4.96 -14.33
CA PHE A 65 13.03 6.29 -14.79
C PHE A 65 13.16 7.28 -13.64
N GLY A 66 14.14 8.17 -13.76
CA GLY A 66 14.43 9.20 -12.78
C GLY A 66 15.26 10.36 -13.34
N LEU A 67 15.61 11.27 -12.46
CA LEU A 67 16.52 12.39 -12.71
C LEU A 67 17.65 12.40 -11.68
N ARG A 68 18.87 12.79 -12.10
CA ARG A 68 20.03 12.98 -11.24
C ARG A 68 20.60 14.37 -11.44
N LEU A 69 20.73 15.12 -10.36
CA LEU A 69 21.53 16.34 -10.30
C LEU A 69 22.90 15.94 -9.76
N GLY A 70 23.94 16.12 -10.56
CA GLY A 70 25.29 15.74 -10.23
C GLY A 70 26.28 16.89 -10.30
N GLY A 71 27.41 16.69 -9.67
CA GLY A 71 28.57 17.55 -9.77
C GLY A 71 29.87 16.72 -9.73
N GLY A 72 30.92 17.26 -10.33
CA GLY A 72 32.19 16.54 -10.42
C GLY A 72 33.40 17.46 -10.44
N TYR A 73 34.53 16.85 -10.13
CA TYR A 73 35.85 17.45 -10.23
C TYR A 73 36.80 16.49 -10.89
N ASP A 74 37.41 16.92 -11.99
CA ASP A 74 38.44 16.19 -12.73
C ASP A 74 39.75 16.97 -12.68
N LYS A 75 40.83 16.29 -12.33
CA LYS A 75 42.19 16.87 -12.44
C LYS A 75 42.92 16.19 -13.59
N PHE A 76 43.64 17.00 -14.37
CA PHE A 76 44.47 16.52 -15.47
C PHE A 76 45.93 16.90 -15.23
N ALA A 77 46.82 15.95 -15.46
CA ALA A 77 48.26 16.13 -15.34
C ALA A 77 48.96 15.48 -16.53
N GLU A 78 50.17 15.91 -16.78
CA GLU A 78 51.02 15.42 -17.86
C GLU A 78 51.21 13.91 -17.87
N GLY A 79 51.26 13.30 -19.05
CA GLY A 79 51.66 11.94 -19.31
C GLY A 79 53.20 11.80 -19.46
N ASP A 80 53.68 10.56 -19.59
CA ASP A 80 55.12 10.27 -19.57
C ASP A 80 55.92 10.92 -20.69
N ASN A 81 55.28 11.17 -21.85
CA ASN A 81 55.92 11.84 -23.03
C ASN A 81 55.28 13.19 -23.31
N SER A 82 54.80 13.91 -22.30
CA SER A 82 54.11 15.20 -22.43
C SER A 82 54.93 16.31 -21.81
N SER A 83 54.77 17.51 -22.38
CA SER A 83 55.16 18.72 -21.67
C SER A 83 54.34 18.87 -20.39
N LYS A 84 54.93 19.52 -19.38
CA LYS A 84 54.28 19.71 -18.06
C LYS A 84 53.09 20.64 -18.17
N PHE A 85 51.98 20.22 -17.56
CA PHE A 85 50.80 21.03 -17.34
C PHE A 85 49.98 20.55 -16.14
N ASN A 86 49.16 21.41 -15.63
CA ASN A 86 48.19 21.07 -14.60
C ASN A 86 46.89 21.84 -14.90
N SER A 87 45.82 21.10 -14.96
CA SER A 87 44.50 21.68 -15.19
C SER A 87 43.41 20.90 -14.47
N ASN A 88 42.28 21.51 -14.26
CA ASN A 88 41.14 20.89 -13.62
C ASN A 88 39.82 21.39 -14.16
N ILE A 89 38.79 20.59 -14.05
CA ILE A 89 37.41 20.91 -14.39
C ILE A 89 36.50 20.70 -13.19
N TRP A 90 35.73 21.73 -12.85
CA TRP A 90 34.55 21.62 -12.03
C TRP A 90 33.31 21.60 -12.90
N ASN A 91 32.36 20.74 -12.60
CA ASN A 91 31.14 20.65 -13.38
C ASN A 91 29.90 20.40 -12.51
N VAL A 92 28.76 20.84 -13.05
CA VAL A 92 27.41 20.50 -12.56
C VAL A 92 26.59 20.04 -13.76
N ASN A 93 25.79 19.00 -13.57
CA ASN A 93 25.02 18.39 -14.65
C ASN A 93 23.64 17.90 -14.16
N LEU A 94 22.70 17.89 -15.09
CA LEU A 94 21.38 17.31 -14.93
C LEU A 94 21.22 16.16 -15.91
N GLN A 95 20.91 14.98 -15.41
CA GLN A 95 20.84 13.76 -16.19
C GLN A 95 19.48 13.09 -16.03
N GLY A 96 18.89 12.60 -17.12
CA GLY A 96 17.88 11.57 -17.11
C GLY A 96 18.53 10.22 -16.80
N VAL A 97 17.88 9.43 -15.98
CA VAL A 97 18.35 8.08 -15.60
C VAL A 97 17.29 7.07 -15.99
N ALA A 98 17.72 6.01 -16.68
CA ALA A 98 16.91 4.85 -16.99
C ALA A 98 17.49 3.62 -16.31
N ASN A 99 16.69 2.92 -15.51
CA ASN A 99 17.06 1.64 -14.91
C ASN A 99 16.88 0.53 -15.95
N VAL A 100 17.91 0.29 -16.75
CA VAL A 100 17.91 -0.72 -17.81
C VAL A 100 17.69 -2.12 -17.23
N GLY A 101 18.21 -2.38 -16.03
CA GLY A 101 17.96 -3.64 -15.34
C GLY A 101 16.48 -3.91 -15.10
N ARG A 102 15.67 -2.87 -14.78
CA ARG A 102 14.22 -3.01 -14.61
C ARG A 102 13.46 -2.99 -15.92
N VAL A 103 13.97 -2.30 -16.94
CA VAL A 103 13.38 -2.32 -18.29
C VAL A 103 13.54 -3.70 -18.92
N LEU A 104 14.67 -4.39 -18.68
CA LEU A 104 15.00 -5.71 -19.21
C LEU A 104 14.71 -6.87 -18.24
N SER A 105 13.98 -6.61 -17.15
CA SER A 105 13.57 -7.61 -16.15
C SER A 105 14.74 -8.44 -15.58
N PHE A 106 15.83 -7.76 -15.19
CA PHE A 106 16.98 -8.45 -14.54
C PHE A 106 16.59 -9.17 -13.25
N GLU A 107 15.49 -8.73 -12.61
CA GLU A 107 14.93 -9.40 -11.43
C GLU A 107 14.55 -10.87 -11.65
N ASP A 108 14.36 -11.30 -12.88
CA ASP A 108 14.00 -12.68 -13.18
C ASP A 108 15.19 -13.63 -13.03
N TRP A 109 16.42 -13.13 -13.16
CA TRP A 109 17.64 -13.93 -13.08
C TRP A 109 18.64 -13.46 -12.01
N THR A 110 18.54 -12.21 -11.53
CA THR A 110 19.44 -11.72 -10.47
C THR A 110 18.71 -10.77 -9.51
N ARG A 111 19.04 -10.86 -8.22
CA ARG A 111 18.49 -10.01 -7.17
C ARG A 111 19.37 -8.81 -6.86
N ASP A 112 20.66 -8.93 -7.12
CA ASP A 112 21.67 -8.05 -6.56
C ASP A 112 22.47 -7.29 -7.63
N LEU A 113 22.22 -7.56 -8.91
CA LEU A 113 22.81 -6.84 -10.03
C LEU A 113 21.78 -5.91 -10.69
N GLY A 114 22.22 -4.71 -11.03
CA GLY A 114 21.45 -3.72 -11.75
C GLY A 114 22.29 -3.00 -12.80
N LEU A 115 21.63 -2.33 -13.72
CA LEU A 115 22.27 -1.52 -14.76
C LEU A 115 21.46 -0.25 -14.96
N LEU A 116 22.11 0.89 -14.77
CA LEU A 116 21.56 2.19 -15.12
C LEU A 116 22.20 2.70 -16.39
N PHE A 117 21.39 3.33 -17.24
CA PHE A 117 21.84 4.23 -18.29
C PHE A 117 21.50 5.65 -17.85
N HIS A 118 22.42 6.59 -18.10
CA HIS A 118 22.14 7.99 -17.84
C HIS A 118 22.66 8.87 -19.00
N ALA A 119 21.94 9.94 -19.25
CA ALA A 119 22.30 10.93 -20.25
C ALA A 119 21.80 12.31 -19.82
N GLY A 120 22.57 13.35 -20.15
CA GLY A 120 22.20 14.68 -19.72
C GLY A 120 23.08 15.78 -20.29
N VAL A 121 22.88 16.95 -19.70
CA VAL A 121 23.62 18.16 -20.05
C VAL A 121 24.23 18.79 -18.81
N GLY A 122 25.32 19.53 -19.01
CA GLY A 122 25.96 20.21 -17.89
C GLY A 122 26.76 21.41 -18.32
N ILE A 123 27.17 22.14 -17.29
CA ILE A 123 28.08 23.29 -17.40
C ILE A 123 29.29 23.05 -16.48
N GLY A 124 30.40 23.65 -16.79
CA GLY A 124 31.59 23.54 -15.99
C GLY A 124 32.58 24.66 -16.23
N GLN A 125 33.71 24.60 -15.54
CA GLN A 125 34.81 25.53 -15.70
C GLN A 125 36.13 24.76 -15.75
N LEU A 126 36.89 24.99 -16.82
CA LEU A 126 38.27 24.54 -16.93
C LEU A 126 39.18 25.65 -16.38
N LYS A 127 40.08 25.30 -15.49
CA LYS A 127 41.18 26.11 -15.01
C LYS A 127 42.49 25.41 -15.32
N ALA A 128 43.50 26.14 -15.77
CA ALA A 128 44.82 25.62 -16.04
C ALA A 128 45.90 26.64 -15.68
N ASP A 129 47.09 26.17 -15.34
CA ASP A 129 48.20 27.04 -15.03
C ASP A 129 48.66 27.87 -16.23
N ALA A 130 48.28 27.48 -17.45
CA ALA A 130 48.62 28.11 -18.71
C ALA A 130 47.88 29.44 -19.00
N PHE A 131 46.81 29.76 -18.26
CA PHE A 131 46.02 30.98 -18.45
C PHE A 131 45.37 31.48 -17.20
N ASN A 132 45.14 32.79 -17.14
CA ASN A 132 44.40 33.37 -16.02
C ASN A 132 42.90 33.30 -16.22
N GLY A 133 42.19 32.99 -15.11
CA GLY A 133 40.73 32.90 -15.11
C GLY A 133 40.22 31.45 -15.32
N ALA A 134 39.06 31.33 -15.96
CA ALA A 134 38.45 30.04 -16.25
C ALA A 134 37.78 30.03 -17.63
N ASP A 135 37.85 28.93 -18.35
CA ASP A 135 37.08 28.68 -19.56
C ASP A 135 35.76 28.02 -19.19
N ASN A 136 34.64 28.64 -19.57
CA ASN A 136 33.31 28.17 -19.30
C ASN A 136 32.91 27.08 -20.31
N LEU A 137 32.62 25.89 -19.78
CA LEU A 137 32.28 24.70 -20.53
C LEU A 137 30.76 24.49 -20.59
N GLY A 138 30.30 23.97 -21.70
CA GLY A 138 28.99 23.36 -21.87
C GLY A 138 29.15 21.99 -22.50
N PHE A 139 28.50 20.96 -21.97
CA PHE A 139 28.68 19.60 -22.44
C PHE A 139 27.38 18.77 -22.38
N VAL A 140 27.40 17.71 -23.17
CA VAL A 140 26.49 16.58 -23.00
C VAL A 140 27.25 15.43 -22.34
N THR A 141 26.55 14.64 -21.59
CA THR A 141 27.11 13.42 -20.93
C THR A 141 26.20 12.26 -21.10
N PHE A 142 26.78 11.08 -21.23
CA PHE A 142 26.05 9.82 -21.16
C PHE A 142 26.98 8.71 -20.61
N GLY A 143 26.36 7.71 -19.99
CA GLY A 143 27.11 6.62 -19.38
C GLY A 143 26.25 5.45 -18.97
N LEU A 144 26.94 4.43 -18.52
CA LEU A 144 26.37 3.21 -17.96
C LEU A 144 26.92 3.02 -16.56
N THR A 145 26.02 2.65 -15.65
CA THR A 145 26.36 2.38 -14.26
C THR A 145 25.88 0.97 -13.88
N PRO A 146 26.66 -0.09 -14.11
CA PRO A 146 26.49 -1.35 -13.41
C PRO A 146 26.47 -1.10 -11.90
N GLN A 147 25.56 -1.78 -11.21
CA GLN A 147 25.42 -1.65 -9.76
C GLN A 147 25.26 -3.01 -9.09
N VAL A 148 25.85 -3.13 -7.90
CA VAL A 148 25.74 -4.31 -7.05
C VAL A 148 25.07 -3.92 -5.75
N ARG A 149 23.97 -4.58 -5.43
CA ARG A 149 23.22 -4.35 -4.19
C ARG A 149 23.99 -4.94 -3.02
N LEU A 150 24.42 -4.10 -2.09
CA LEU A 150 25.04 -4.53 -0.84
C LEU A 150 24.02 -4.71 0.29
N SER A 151 22.97 -3.89 0.26
CA SER A 151 21.85 -3.98 1.19
C SER A 151 20.58 -3.39 0.57
N ASN A 152 19.50 -3.36 1.34
CA ASN A 152 18.25 -2.71 0.89
C ASN A 152 18.41 -1.21 0.61
N ARG A 153 19.42 -0.57 1.15
CA ARG A 153 19.64 0.88 1.05
C ARG A 153 20.98 1.27 0.43
N VAL A 154 21.94 0.34 0.32
CA VAL A 154 23.29 0.63 -0.15
C VAL A 154 23.59 -0.21 -1.38
N ALA A 155 24.13 0.44 -2.41
CA ALA A 155 24.65 -0.23 -3.60
C ALA A 155 26.07 0.25 -3.91
N LEU A 156 26.89 -0.64 -4.42
CA LEU A 156 28.17 -0.36 -5.03
C LEU A 156 27.93 -0.02 -6.50
N LEU A 157 28.55 1.06 -6.97
CA LEU A 157 28.41 1.57 -8.32
C LEU A 157 29.73 1.43 -9.07
N PHE A 158 29.65 1.04 -10.33
CA PHE A 158 30.73 1.09 -11.31
C PHE A 158 30.23 1.96 -12.45
N ASP A 159 30.77 3.17 -12.58
CA ASP A 159 30.27 4.12 -13.58
C ASP A 159 31.28 4.34 -14.69
N GLY A 160 30.84 4.17 -15.92
CA GLY A 160 31.58 4.55 -17.12
C GLY A 160 30.83 5.66 -17.83
N SER A 161 31.39 6.89 -17.82
CA SER A 161 30.76 8.07 -18.40
C SER A 161 31.65 8.72 -19.47
N MET A 162 30.99 9.33 -20.46
CA MET A 162 31.60 10.18 -21.44
C MET A 162 31.02 11.57 -21.35
N TYR A 163 31.88 12.55 -21.33
CA TYR A 163 31.57 13.98 -21.41
C TYR A 163 32.03 14.52 -22.76
N TRP A 164 31.14 15.13 -23.53
CA TRP A 164 31.42 15.66 -24.82
C TRP A 164 31.12 17.18 -24.81
N TYR A 165 32.18 17.97 -24.88
CA TYR A 165 32.09 19.42 -24.70
C TYR A 165 31.62 20.13 -25.98
N ALA A 166 30.45 20.72 -25.95
CA ALA A 166 29.87 21.53 -27.01
C ALA A 166 30.41 22.97 -26.98
N ARG A 167 30.76 23.44 -25.78
CA ARG A 167 31.44 24.72 -25.58
C ARG A 167 32.71 24.52 -24.79
N GLN A 168 33.85 24.85 -25.40
CA GLN A 168 35.18 24.78 -24.81
C GLN A 168 36.06 25.67 -25.67
N ASN A 169 36.69 26.71 -25.12
CA ASN A 169 37.52 27.65 -25.89
C ASN A 169 39.01 27.37 -25.76
N LYS A 170 39.41 26.67 -24.69
CA LYS A 170 40.79 26.26 -24.40
C LYS A 170 40.95 24.74 -24.47
N THR A 171 42.12 24.29 -24.93
CA THR A 171 42.54 22.91 -24.84
C THR A 171 42.60 22.48 -23.37
N PHE A 172 42.55 21.18 -23.09
CA PHE A 172 42.59 20.65 -21.70
C PHE A 172 43.87 21.04 -20.95
N ASP A 173 44.99 21.19 -21.66
CA ASP A 173 46.27 21.70 -21.12
C ASP A 173 46.24 23.25 -20.95
N GLY A 174 45.33 23.96 -21.59
CA GLY A 174 45.12 25.41 -21.50
C GLY A 174 46.02 26.25 -22.39
N PHE A 175 46.98 25.67 -23.11
CA PHE A 175 47.95 26.42 -23.89
C PHE A 175 47.46 26.90 -25.25
N SER A 176 46.51 26.22 -25.86
CA SER A 176 45.94 26.58 -27.14
C SER A 176 44.44 26.88 -27.04
N GLN A 177 43.93 27.53 -28.11
CA GLN A 177 42.49 27.69 -28.30
C GLN A 177 41.93 26.53 -29.13
N THR A 178 40.74 26.09 -28.80
CA THR A 178 40.00 25.14 -29.64
C THR A 178 39.37 25.87 -30.82
N GLY A 179 39.06 25.20 -31.93
CA GLY A 179 38.34 25.79 -33.05
C GLY A 179 36.92 26.29 -32.65
N ASN A 180 36.28 27.11 -33.46
CA ASN A 180 35.02 27.82 -33.12
C ASN A 180 33.74 27.04 -33.41
N THR A 181 33.77 25.83 -33.93
CA THR A 181 32.59 25.11 -34.40
C THR A 181 32.51 23.68 -33.88
N GLY A 182 31.31 23.28 -33.48
CA GLY A 182 30.96 21.89 -33.14
C GLY A 182 31.40 21.42 -31.77
N PHE A 183 31.24 20.13 -31.52
CA PHE A 183 31.73 19.47 -30.35
C PHE A 183 33.25 19.34 -30.35
N LYS A 184 33.84 19.65 -29.22
CA LYS A 184 35.29 19.79 -29.02
C LYS A 184 35.90 18.59 -28.30
N GLY A 185 36.35 18.84 -27.09
CA GLY A 185 36.97 17.85 -26.27
C GLY A 185 36.02 16.73 -25.83
N MET A 186 36.61 15.59 -25.57
CA MET A 186 35.93 14.45 -24.92
C MET A 186 36.72 14.01 -23.71
N ASN A 187 36.02 13.72 -22.63
CA ASN A 187 36.61 13.13 -21.42
C ASN A 187 35.83 11.87 -21.06
N PHE A 188 36.52 10.76 -20.97
CA PHE A 188 35.98 9.52 -20.46
C PHE A 188 36.34 9.40 -18.98
N THR A 189 35.37 8.96 -18.17
CA THR A 189 35.58 8.70 -16.75
C THR A 189 35.19 7.26 -16.43
N GLY A 190 35.97 6.61 -15.59
CA GLY A 190 35.67 5.33 -14.98
C GLY A 190 35.74 5.47 -13.47
N THR A 191 34.64 5.28 -12.76
CA THR A 191 34.59 5.51 -11.33
C THR A 191 33.92 4.35 -10.58
N ILE A 192 34.31 4.19 -9.33
CA ILE A 192 33.68 3.27 -8.37
C ILE A 192 33.16 4.11 -7.21
N GLY A 193 31.98 3.78 -6.70
CA GLY A 193 31.38 4.54 -5.62
C GLY A 193 30.26 3.82 -4.91
N LEU A 194 29.65 4.53 -3.99
CA LEU A 194 28.54 4.06 -3.20
C LEU A 194 27.32 4.95 -3.41
N GLN A 195 26.18 4.28 -3.47
CA GLN A 195 24.88 4.92 -3.42
C GLN A 195 24.18 4.57 -2.12
N VAL A 196 23.52 5.56 -1.52
CA VAL A 196 22.69 5.39 -0.33
C VAL A 196 21.27 5.87 -0.61
N ALA A 197 20.30 4.99 -0.42
CA ALA A 197 18.87 5.32 -0.54
C ALA A 197 18.37 6.09 0.67
N LEU A 198 17.61 7.16 0.42
CA LEU A 198 17.03 8.04 1.43
C LEU A 198 15.51 7.83 1.50
N GLY A 199 14.95 7.74 2.71
CA GLY A 199 13.52 7.63 2.94
C GLY A 199 13.16 6.60 4.01
N ARG A 200 11.85 6.37 4.19
CA ARG A 200 11.30 5.53 5.27
C ARG A 200 11.10 4.06 4.85
N HIS A 201 11.04 3.80 3.56
CA HIS A 201 10.79 2.45 3.05
C HIS A 201 12.04 1.58 3.15
N MET A 202 11.85 0.26 3.16
CA MET A 202 12.95 -0.69 3.28
C MET A 202 13.81 -0.77 2.03
N ILE A 203 13.23 -0.58 0.84
CA ILE A 203 13.90 -0.79 -0.45
C ILE A 203 13.91 0.48 -1.28
N HIS A 204 14.91 0.64 -2.15
CA HIS A 204 14.96 1.71 -3.14
C HIS A 204 14.27 1.30 -4.45
N ALA A 205 13.81 2.30 -5.23
CA ALA A 205 13.18 2.11 -6.54
C ALA A 205 13.99 1.21 -7.50
N ASP A 206 15.33 1.29 -7.46
CA ASP A 206 16.20 0.48 -8.32
C ASP A 206 16.02 -1.04 -8.10
N TRP A 207 15.62 -1.44 -6.92
CA TRP A 207 15.51 -2.84 -6.49
C TRP A 207 14.07 -3.30 -6.30
N TYR A 208 13.08 -2.41 -6.52
CA TYR A 208 11.67 -2.72 -6.42
C TYR A 208 11.16 -3.43 -7.68
N SER A 209 10.53 -4.60 -7.52
CA SER A 209 9.87 -5.35 -8.59
C SER A 209 8.39 -5.50 -8.28
N GLU A 210 7.53 -4.97 -9.14
CA GLU A 210 6.08 -5.06 -9.01
C GLU A 210 5.60 -6.51 -9.08
N GLY A 211 6.18 -7.33 -9.97
CA GLY A 211 5.84 -8.74 -10.11
C GLY A 211 6.11 -9.53 -8.83
N LYS A 212 7.32 -9.43 -8.29
CA LYS A 212 7.70 -10.13 -7.04
C LYS A 212 6.90 -9.65 -5.81
N GLU A 213 6.53 -8.38 -5.78
CA GLU A 213 5.67 -7.88 -4.70
C GLU A 213 4.24 -8.40 -4.82
N LEU A 214 3.72 -8.52 -6.04
CA LEU A 214 2.43 -9.13 -6.30
C LEU A 214 2.42 -10.62 -5.94
N GLU A 215 3.44 -11.38 -6.36
CA GLU A 215 3.63 -12.79 -5.98
C GLU A 215 3.64 -12.97 -4.46
N ARG A 216 4.38 -12.12 -3.74
CA ARG A 216 4.41 -12.13 -2.27
C ARG A 216 3.05 -11.85 -1.65
N LYS A 217 2.27 -10.91 -2.21
CA LYS A 217 0.92 -10.60 -1.75
C LYS A 217 -0.05 -11.75 -2.02
N ILE A 218 0.08 -12.40 -3.17
CA ILE A 218 -0.70 -13.60 -3.52
C ILE A 218 -0.39 -14.72 -2.53
N GLN A 219 0.88 -15.05 -2.31
CA GLN A 219 1.29 -16.09 -1.37
C GLN A 219 0.79 -15.81 0.06
N ALA A 220 0.91 -14.57 0.52
CA ALA A 220 0.38 -14.19 1.85
C ALA A 220 -1.15 -14.29 1.93
N ALA A 221 -1.86 -14.07 0.83
CA ALA A 221 -3.31 -14.27 0.77
C ALA A 221 -3.69 -15.76 0.78
N GLU A 222 -2.96 -16.58 0.05
CA GLU A 222 -3.13 -18.06 0.03
C GLU A 222 -2.88 -18.66 1.41
N ASP A 223 -1.82 -18.24 2.12
CA ASP A 223 -1.52 -18.68 3.48
C ASP A 223 -2.67 -18.32 4.46
N ARG A 224 -3.26 -17.13 4.29
CA ARG A 224 -4.41 -16.69 5.10
C ARG A 224 -5.67 -17.50 4.78
N ILE A 225 -5.90 -17.85 3.53
CA ILE A 225 -7.02 -18.70 3.09
C ILE A 225 -6.86 -20.09 3.69
N ALA A 226 -5.68 -20.71 3.54
CA ALA A 226 -5.41 -22.04 4.10
C ALA A 226 -5.60 -22.09 5.63
N LYS A 227 -5.18 -21.03 6.34
CA LYS A 227 -5.44 -20.90 7.78
C LYS A 227 -6.93 -20.80 8.09
N ALA A 228 -7.67 -19.96 7.34
CA ALA A 228 -9.11 -19.80 7.54
C ALA A 228 -9.88 -21.11 7.26
N GLU A 229 -9.49 -21.86 6.24
CA GLU A 229 -10.04 -23.18 5.92
C GLU A 229 -9.79 -24.19 7.05
N SER A 230 -8.58 -24.19 7.63
CA SER A 230 -8.24 -25.01 8.79
C SER A 230 -9.07 -24.63 10.02
N ASP A 231 -9.26 -23.32 10.27
CA ASP A 231 -10.08 -22.84 11.39
C ASP A 231 -11.56 -23.21 11.20
N VAL A 232 -12.08 -23.14 9.98
CA VAL A 232 -13.45 -23.59 9.64
C VAL A 232 -13.60 -25.09 9.84
N ALA A 233 -12.64 -25.90 9.40
CA ALA A 233 -12.66 -27.35 9.61
C ALA A 233 -12.64 -27.71 11.10
N ASN A 234 -11.82 -27.02 11.90
CA ASN A 234 -11.77 -27.20 13.35
C ASN A 234 -13.08 -26.78 14.04
N LEU A 235 -13.72 -25.70 13.56
CA LEU A 235 -15.03 -25.27 14.08
C LEU A 235 -16.12 -26.26 13.70
N ALA A 236 -16.13 -26.79 12.45
CA ALA A 236 -17.06 -27.81 12.01
C ALA A 236 -16.95 -29.08 12.91
N LYS A 237 -15.72 -29.56 13.15
CA LYS A 237 -15.48 -30.70 14.05
C LYS A 237 -15.98 -30.43 15.47
N LYS A 238 -15.78 -29.22 16.00
CA LYS A 238 -16.32 -28.83 17.33
C LYS A 238 -17.85 -28.73 17.36
N LEU A 239 -18.46 -28.39 16.21
CA LEU A 239 -19.93 -28.40 16.06
C LEU A 239 -20.46 -29.85 16.06
N ASP A 240 -19.86 -30.75 15.27
CA ASP A 240 -20.23 -32.16 15.25
C ASP A 240 -20.06 -32.80 16.64
N GLU A 241 -18.95 -32.51 17.34
CA GLU A 241 -18.73 -32.96 18.72
C GLU A 241 -19.74 -32.37 19.71
N LYS A 242 -20.37 -31.23 19.43
CA LYS A 242 -21.47 -30.66 20.22
C LYS A 242 -22.82 -31.20 19.81
N GLU A 243 -23.08 -31.47 18.53
CA GLU A 243 -24.32 -32.14 18.09
C GLU A 243 -24.42 -33.54 18.62
N ASP A 244 -23.31 -34.32 18.69
CA ASP A 244 -23.28 -35.63 19.34
C ASP A 244 -23.58 -35.58 20.85
N ARG A 245 -23.38 -34.40 21.49
CA ARG A 245 -23.74 -34.15 22.89
C ARG A 245 -25.17 -33.61 23.08
N MET A 246 -25.81 -33.22 21.98
CA MET A 246 -27.19 -32.76 22.01
C MET A 246 -28.17 -33.94 21.82
N VAL A 247 -28.03 -34.97 22.66
CA VAL A 247 -29.02 -36.07 22.73
C VAL A 247 -30.33 -35.46 23.24
N ASP A 248 -31.38 -35.61 22.47
CA ASP A 248 -32.77 -35.25 22.83
C ASP A 248 -33.58 -36.53 22.79
N THR A 249 -33.61 -37.22 23.94
CA THR A 249 -34.23 -38.56 24.07
C THR A 249 -35.74 -38.50 23.98
N ASN A 250 -36.34 -37.37 24.34
CA ASN A 250 -37.82 -37.23 24.38
C ASN A 250 -38.39 -36.48 23.17
N GLY A 251 -37.55 -36.01 22.25
CA GLY A 251 -37.96 -35.35 21.00
C GLY A 251 -38.54 -33.95 21.15
N ASN A 252 -38.30 -33.33 22.31
CA ASN A 252 -38.85 -31.99 22.60
C ASN A 252 -38.00 -30.84 22.08
N ARG A 253 -36.89 -31.13 21.36
CA ARG A 253 -35.89 -30.22 20.81
C ARG A 253 -35.06 -29.44 21.83
N ILE A 254 -35.05 -29.90 23.06
CA ILE A 254 -34.15 -29.41 24.10
C ILE A 254 -33.18 -30.54 24.41
N PRO A 255 -31.85 -30.35 24.26
CA PRO A 255 -30.87 -31.36 24.61
C PRO A 255 -31.04 -31.84 26.05
N ASP A 256 -30.95 -33.13 26.27
CA ASP A 256 -31.12 -33.77 27.61
C ASP A 256 -30.22 -33.12 28.68
N GLU A 257 -28.99 -32.69 28.31
CA GLU A 257 -28.07 -32.04 29.25
C GLU A 257 -28.59 -30.66 29.67
N LEU A 258 -29.19 -29.92 28.76
CA LEU A 258 -29.80 -28.63 29.05
C LEU A 258 -31.11 -28.81 29.82
N GLU A 259 -31.89 -29.82 29.47
CA GLU A 259 -33.13 -30.18 30.18
C GLU A 259 -32.84 -30.61 31.62
N ASN A 260 -31.80 -31.43 31.83
CA ASN A 260 -31.36 -31.81 33.15
C ASN A 260 -30.89 -30.61 33.99
N TYR A 261 -30.08 -29.74 33.41
CA TYR A 261 -29.64 -28.48 34.05
C TYR A 261 -30.81 -27.58 34.45
N LEU A 262 -31.80 -27.44 33.53
CA LEU A 262 -32.97 -26.64 33.77
C LEU A 262 -33.89 -27.30 34.85
N ASN A 263 -34.04 -28.61 34.80
CA ASN A 263 -34.82 -29.36 35.79
C ASN A 263 -34.18 -29.32 37.20
N GLU A 264 -32.86 -29.40 37.29
CA GLU A 264 -32.12 -29.30 38.56
C GLU A 264 -32.24 -27.90 39.18
N ARG A 265 -32.23 -26.85 38.35
CA ARG A 265 -32.24 -25.47 38.81
C ARG A 265 -33.66 -24.90 39.04
N TYR A 266 -34.65 -25.39 38.33
CA TYR A 266 -36.02 -24.83 38.29
C TYR A 266 -37.12 -25.87 38.56
N GLY A 267 -36.77 -27.13 38.87
CA GLY A 267 -37.67 -28.22 39.18
C GLY A 267 -38.11 -29.04 37.96
N SER A 268 -38.43 -30.32 38.19
CA SER A 268 -38.88 -31.30 37.19
C SER A 268 -40.20 -30.80 36.54
N ASN A 269 -40.16 -30.35 35.34
CA ASN A 269 -41.11 -29.87 34.37
C ASN A 269 -40.69 -28.50 33.76
N ALA A 270 -39.43 -28.11 33.92
CA ALA A 270 -38.91 -26.88 33.36
C ALA A 270 -38.95 -26.87 31.80
N GLY A 271 -38.73 -28.05 31.16
CA GLY A 271 -38.77 -28.18 29.70
C GLY A 271 -40.10 -27.75 29.08
N ASP A 272 -41.22 -28.15 29.67
CA ASP A 272 -42.55 -27.75 29.19
C ASP A 272 -42.90 -26.29 29.49
N LYS A 273 -42.38 -25.75 30.61
CA LYS A 273 -42.60 -24.36 31.00
C LYS A 273 -41.81 -23.37 30.12
N TYR A 274 -40.60 -23.75 29.66
CA TYR A 274 -39.79 -22.83 28.80
C TYR A 274 -40.30 -22.72 27.39
N ALA A 275 -41.03 -23.72 26.88
CA ALA A 275 -41.66 -23.62 25.57
C ALA A 275 -42.96 -22.80 25.58
N THR A 276 -43.62 -22.63 26.74
CA THR A 276 -45.04 -22.22 26.81
C THR A 276 -45.41 -21.17 27.85
N GLY A 277 -44.52 -20.78 28.78
CA GLY A 277 -44.92 -19.96 29.92
C GLY A 277 -44.01 -18.76 30.23
N ASP A 278 -43.85 -18.52 31.53
CA ASP A 278 -43.23 -17.31 32.11
C ASP A 278 -41.79 -17.07 31.65
N ALA A 279 -41.02 -18.13 31.33
CA ALA A 279 -39.65 -17.96 30.84
C ALA A 279 -39.55 -17.45 29.41
N ALA A 280 -40.42 -17.91 28.50
CA ALA A 280 -40.47 -17.35 27.13
C ALA A 280 -40.89 -15.89 27.16
N ARG A 281 -41.84 -15.56 28.06
CA ARG A 281 -42.22 -14.18 28.31
C ARG A 281 -41.07 -13.34 28.80
N GLU A 282 -40.33 -13.81 29.82
CA GLU A 282 -39.19 -13.11 30.39
C GLU A 282 -38.08 -12.87 29.36
N LEU A 283 -37.77 -13.86 28.49
CA LEU A 283 -36.76 -13.70 27.41
C LEU A 283 -37.17 -12.65 26.38
N ILE A 284 -38.45 -12.56 26.04
CA ILE A 284 -38.98 -11.53 25.13
C ILE A 284 -38.94 -10.18 25.83
N GLU A 285 -39.46 -10.03 27.04
CA GLU A 285 -39.56 -8.77 27.78
C GLU A 285 -38.16 -8.21 28.14
N LYS A 286 -37.16 -9.05 28.43
CA LYS A 286 -35.77 -8.61 28.65
C LYS A 286 -35.00 -8.32 27.38
N GLY A 287 -35.59 -8.45 26.19
CA GLY A 287 -34.96 -8.12 24.92
C GLY A 287 -33.86 -9.09 24.48
N TYR A 288 -33.87 -10.36 24.96
CA TYR A 288 -32.92 -11.37 24.49
C TYR A 288 -33.31 -11.95 23.12
N ILE A 289 -34.54 -11.82 22.71
CA ILE A 289 -35.05 -12.29 21.43
C ILE A 289 -35.04 -11.16 20.41
N ASN A 290 -34.13 -11.24 19.43
CA ASN A 290 -33.90 -10.17 18.44
C ASN A 290 -33.76 -10.72 17.03
N VAL A 291 -34.22 -9.94 16.04
CA VAL A 291 -33.95 -10.20 14.63
C VAL A 291 -33.00 -9.14 14.10
N TYR A 292 -31.89 -9.58 13.51
CA TYR A 292 -30.82 -8.70 13.01
C TYR A 292 -30.90 -8.47 11.50
N PHE A 293 -30.34 -7.34 11.06
CA PHE A 293 -30.37 -6.88 9.67
C PHE A 293 -28.97 -6.45 9.21
N ASP A 294 -28.73 -6.60 7.92
CA ASP A 294 -27.53 -6.06 7.29
C ASP A 294 -27.61 -4.53 7.16
N PHE A 295 -26.44 -3.92 6.91
CA PHE A 295 -26.34 -2.50 6.69
C PHE A 295 -27.27 -2.08 5.53
N ASN A 296 -28.01 -1.00 5.74
CA ASN A 296 -28.91 -0.43 4.76
C ASN A 296 -29.96 -1.43 4.18
N SER A 297 -30.35 -2.42 4.96
CA SER A 297 -31.27 -3.48 4.55
C SER A 297 -32.46 -3.59 5.51
N SER A 298 -33.64 -3.88 4.96
CA SER A 298 -34.82 -4.31 5.69
C SER A 298 -35.08 -5.82 5.53
N LYS A 299 -34.16 -6.57 4.87
CA LYS A 299 -34.22 -8.02 4.79
C LYS A 299 -33.57 -8.61 6.04
N PRO A 300 -34.29 -9.42 6.83
CA PRO A 300 -33.74 -10.02 8.04
C PRO A 300 -32.63 -11.04 7.71
N GLN A 301 -31.63 -11.14 8.56
CA GLN A 301 -30.59 -12.15 8.46
C GLN A 301 -31.18 -13.54 8.73
N LYS A 302 -30.84 -14.51 7.89
CA LYS A 302 -31.33 -15.90 8.01
C LYS A 302 -31.05 -16.50 9.38
N SER A 303 -29.86 -16.22 9.94
CA SER A 303 -29.41 -16.70 11.25
C SER A 303 -30.26 -16.22 12.43
N SER A 304 -31.05 -15.15 12.26
CA SER A 304 -31.89 -14.59 13.32
C SER A 304 -33.39 -14.88 13.14
N LEU A 305 -33.79 -15.59 12.07
CA LEU A 305 -35.21 -15.89 11.81
C LEU A 305 -35.86 -16.81 12.85
N TRP A 306 -35.06 -17.60 13.57
CA TRP A 306 -35.55 -18.38 14.69
C TRP A 306 -36.26 -17.57 15.77
N ALA A 307 -35.86 -16.28 15.93
CA ALA A 307 -36.50 -15.37 16.87
C ALA A 307 -37.96 -15.07 16.47
N VAL A 308 -38.27 -15.02 15.16
CA VAL A 308 -39.64 -14.89 14.66
C VAL A 308 -40.46 -16.14 14.98
N ASP A 309 -39.85 -17.33 14.78
CA ASP A 309 -40.50 -18.62 15.09
C ASP A 309 -40.77 -18.75 16.58
N PHE A 310 -39.81 -18.31 17.41
CA PHE A 310 -39.94 -18.33 18.88
C PHE A 310 -41.13 -17.46 19.32
N VAL A 311 -41.20 -16.21 18.87
CA VAL A 311 -42.31 -15.30 19.22
C VAL A 311 -43.64 -15.79 18.64
N ALA A 312 -43.67 -16.33 17.42
CA ALA A 312 -44.88 -16.91 16.85
C ALA A 312 -45.40 -18.10 17.69
N ASN A 313 -44.53 -19.00 18.15
CA ASN A 313 -44.91 -20.10 19.00
C ASN A 313 -45.46 -19.64 20.36
N TYR A 314 -44.82 -18.62 20.98
CA TYR A 314 -45.30 -18.02 22.21
C TYR A 314 -46.72 -17.44 22.04
N LEU A 315 -46.97 -16.67 20.97
CA LEU A 315 -48.26 -16.06 20.69
C LEU A 315 -49.39 -17.08 20.37
N LYS A 316 -49.04 -18.22 19.70
CA LYS A 316 -49.98 -19.29 19.43
C LYS A 316 -50.45 -19.98 20.72
N GLN A 317 -49.58 -20.08 21.71
CA GLN A 317 -49.89 -20.70 23.00
C GLN A 317 -50.56 -19.72 23.98
N ASN A 318 -50.39 -18.41 23.75
CA ASN A 318 -50.91 -17.33 24.57
C ASN A 318 -51.81 -16.42 23.75
N SER A 319 -52.99 -16.88 23.40
CA SER A 319 -53.94 -16.15 22.50
C SER A 319 -54.36 -14.76 22.99
N GLY A 320 -54.24 -14.49 24.30
CA GLY A 320 -54.52 -13.18 24.90
C GLY A 320 -53.32 -12.22 24.87
N ALA A 321 -52.13 -12.70 24.50
CA ALA A 321 -50.95 -11.86 24.43
C ALA A 321 -50.86 -11.12 23.07
N SER A 322 -50.34 -9.92 23.09
CA SER A 322 -50.01 -9.17 21.89
C SER A 322 -48.56 -8.67 21.93
N VAL A 323 -47.95 -8.46 20.77
CA VAL A 323 -46.55 -8.04 20.66
C VAL A 323 -46.41 -6.80 19.77
N ASN A 324 -45.55 -5.90 20.21
CA ASN A 324 -45.08 -4.77 19.42
C ASN A 324 -43.65 -5.09 18.89
N ALA A 325 -43.50 -5.14 17.57
CA ALA A 325 -42.18 -5.26 16.94
C ALA A 325 -41.54 -3.87 16.84
N VAL A 326 -40.41 -3.68 17.50
CA VAL A 326 -39.71 -2.38 17.59
C VAL A 326 -38.43 -2.42 16.80
N GLY A 327 -38.36 -1.64 15.72
CA GLY A 327 -37.21 -1.60 14.84
C GLY A 327 -36.21 -0.48 15.20
N TYR A 328 -34.94 -0.78 15.00
CA TYR A 328 -33.80 0.12 15.22
C TYR A 328 -32.87 0.17 14.00
N ALA A 329 -32.16 1.28 13.86
CA ALA A 329 -31.08 1.47 12.91
C ALA A 329 -29.79 1.86 13.63
N ASP A 330 -28.64 1.74 12.94
CA ASP A 330 -27.41 2.32 13.41
C ASP A 330 -27.33 3.83 13.10
N GLU A 331 -26.29 4.49 13.57
CA GLU A 331 -26.10 5.95 13.43
C GLU A 331 -25.77 6.41 12.00
N LYS A 332 -25.62 5.50 11.04
CA LYS A 332 -25.31 5.87 9.66
C LYS A 332 -26.56 6.30 8.89
N GLY A 333 -26.53 7.53 8.37
CA GLY A 333 -27.63 8.11 7.62
C GLY A 333 -28.26 9.32 8.31
N SER A 334 -29.32 9.88 7.70
CA SER A 334 -30.09 10.95 8.33
C SER A 334 -31.15 10.39 9.28
N GLU A 335 -31.50 11.15 10.29
CA GLU A 335 -32.53 10.77 11.27
C GLU A 335 -33.87 10.36 10.59
N ASN A 336 -34.31 11.13 9.61
CA ASN A 336 -35.53 10.82 8.85
C ASN A 336 -35.41 9.51 8.05
N TYR A 337 -34.20 9.23 7.51
CA TYR A 337 -33.93 7.98 6.81
C TYR A 337 -33.94 6.79 7.78
N ASN A 338 -33.25 6.90 8.91
CA ASN A 338 -33.17 5.84 9.92
C ASN A 338 -34.55 5.57 10.57
N GLN A 339 -35.36 6.60 10.73
CA GLN A 339 -36.75 6.47 11.19
C GLN A 339 -37.60 5.61 10.21
N LYS A 340 -37.48 5.87 8.91
CA LYS A 340 -38.20 5.07 7.89
C LYS A 340 -37.66 3.66 7.77
N LEU A 341 -36.31 3.47 7.82
CA LEU A 341 -35.68 2.18 7.72
C LEU A 341 -36.04 1.28 8.91
N SER A 342 -35.99 1.81 10.12
CA SER A 342 -36.34 1.08 11.33
C SER A 342 -37.82 0.65 11.33
N ALA A 343 -38.73 1.54 10.92
CA ALA A 343 -40.16 1.22 10.75
C ALA A 343 -40.36 0.12 9.71
N LYS A 344 -39.65 0.19 8.56
CA LYS A 344 -39.73 -0.84 7.52
C LYS A 344 -39.23 -2.21 7.99
N ARG A 345 -38.19 -2.24 8.82
CA ARG A 345 -37.68 -3.49 9.46
C ARG A 345 -38.77 -4.11 10.35
N ALA A 346 -39.37 -3.31 11.22
CA ALA A 346 -40.43 -3.76 12.12
C ALA A 346 -41.66 -4.25 11.36
N GLU A 347 -42.07 -3.53 10.28
CA GLU A 347 -43.16 -3.95 9.40
C GLU A 347 -42.93 -5.31 8.76
N VAL A 348 -41.71 -5.55 8.24
CA VAL A 348 -41.30 -6.87 7.67
C VAL A 348 -41.43 -7.97 8.70
N ILE A 349 -41.00 -7.75 9.95
CA ILE A 349 -41.11 -8.77 11.01
C ILE A 349 -42.58 -9.01 11.38
N LYS A 350 -43.42 -7.97 11.47
CA LYS A 350 -44.86 -8.14 11.65
C LYS A 350 -45.44 -9.03 10.55
N GLN A 351 -45.09 -8.78 9.27
CA GLN A 351 -45.58 -9.60 8.16
C GLN A 351 -45.15 -11.04 8.27
N LEU A 352 -43.86 -11.28 8.65
CA LEU A 352 -43.36 -12.63 8.88
C LEU A 352 -44.10 -13.36 10.00
N LEU A 353 -44.55 -12.69 11.05
CA LEU A 353 -45.38 -13.27 12.10
C LEU A 353 -46.77 -13.63 11.58
N ILE A 354 -47.38 -12.78 10.74
CA ILE A 354 -48.67 -13.06 10.06
C ILE A 354 -48.52 -14.30 9.16
N ASP A 355 -47.46 -14.38 8.39
CA ASP A 355 -47.17 -15.51 7.49
C ASP A 355 -47.00 -16.82 8.28
N ARG A 356 -46.67 -16.77 9.59
CA ARG A 356 -46.62 -17.89 10.52
C ARG A 356 -47.94 -18.19 11.22
N GLY A 357 -49.01 -17.53 10.81
CA GLY A 357 -50.38 -17.75 11.27
C GLY A 357 -50.76 -16.99 12.53
N ILE A 358 -50.06 -15.92 12.91
CA ILE A 358 -50.47 -15.07 14.03
C ILE A 358 -51.51 -14.06 13.56
N ASN A 359 -52.55 -13.87 14.37
CA ASN A 359 -53.57 -12.87 14.03
C ASN A 359 -53.02 -11.45 14.05
N GLY A 360 -53.23 -10.70 12.99
CA GLY A 360 -52.77 -9.31 12.85
C GLY A 360 -53.21 -8.36 13.97
N SER A 361 -54.34 -8.69 14.67
CA SER A 361 -54.79 -7.92 15.83
C SER A 361 -53.91 -8.06 17.07
N GLN A 362 -53.10 -9.12 17.15
CA GLN A 362 -52.13 -9.30 18.23
C GLN A 362 -50.80 -8.58 17.93
N LEU A 363 -50.65 -7.94 16.75
CA LEU A 363 -49.38 -7.46 16.24
C LEU A 363 -49.41 -5.96 15.99
N SER A 364 -48.51 -5.22 16.62
CA SER A 364 -48.21 -3.83 16.26
C SER A 364 -46.72 -3.71 15.85
N PHE A 365 -46.35 -2.61 15.25
CA PHE A 365 -44.99 -2.32 14.92
C PHE A 365 -44.68 -0.82 15.01
N GLU A 366 -43.45 -0.50 15.34
CA GLU A 366 -42.93 0.86 15.30
C GLU A 366 -41.47 0.92 14.93
N GLY A 367 -40.98 2.03 14.38
CA GLY A 367 -39.59 2.32 14.19
C GLY A 367 -39.14 3.37 15.18
N LYS A 368 -38.05 3.15 15.87
CA LYS A 368 -37.40 4.10 16.80
C LYS A 368 -36.21 4.86 16.21
N GLY A 369 -35.94 4.67 14.92
CA GLY A 369 -34.81 5.31 14.26
C GLY A 369 -33.48 4.78 14.75
N GLU A 370 -32.54 5.69 15.02
CA GLU A 370 -31.19 5.35 15.50
C GLU A 370 -31.22 4.85 16.94
N ASP A 371 -30.53 3.73 17.18
CA ASP A 371 -30.28 3.22 18.54
C ASP A 371 -29.11 3.96 19.20
N LYS A 372 -29.44 4.96 19.99
CA LYS A 372 -28.46 5.78 20.74
C LYS A 372 -27.84 5.08 21.95
N SER A 373 -28.29 3.87 22.28
CA SER A 373 -27.77 3.10 23.42
C SER A 373 -26.46 2.36 23.12
N VAL A 374 -26.07 2.24 21.85
CA VAL A 374 -24.88 1.52 21.40
C VAL A 374 -23.73 2.48 21.07
N ASN A 375 -22.48 2.01 21.24
CA ASN A 375 -21.31 2.81 20.90
C ASN A 375 -21.17 2.98 19.38
N PRO A 376 -21.31 4.20 18.82
CA PRO A 376 -21.29 4.44 17.37
C PRO A 376 -19.91 4.20 16.74
N ASN A 377 -18.83 4.16 17.52
CA ASN A 377 -17.47 3.94 17.01
C ASN A 377 -17.11 2.46 16.87
N SER A 378 -17.95 1.54 17.32
CA SER A 378 -17.73 0.10 17.23
C SER A 378 -18.54 -0.52 16.08
N ALA A 379 -17.87 -1.21 15.16
CA ALA A 379 -18.52 -1.94 14.07
C ALA A 379 -19.47 -3.04 14.59
N ASN A 380 -19.09 -3.73 15.67
CA ASN A 380 -19.90 -4.76 16.29
C ASN A 380 -21.13 -4.16 16.99
N ALA A 381 -20.99 -3.03 17.67
CA ALA A 381 -22.12 -2.33 18.29
C ALA A 381 -23.11 -1.84 17.23
N ARG A 382 -22.65 -1.33 16.08
CA ARG A 382 -23.52 -0.99 14.95
C ARG A 382 -24.29 -2.21 14.41
N GLN A 383 -23.65 -3.38 14.37
CA GLN A 383 -24.36 -4.61 13.98
C GLN A 383 -25.49 -4.93 14.95
N LEU A 384 -25.27 -4.77 16.25
CA LEU A 384 -26.29 -4.98 17.28
C LEU A 384 -27.41 -3.91 17.24
N ALA A 385 -27.09 -2.69 16.81
CA ALA A 385 -28.10 -1.62 16.62
C ALA A 385 -29.09 -1.94 15.51
N ARG A 386 -28.69 -2.66 14.48
CA ARG A 386 -29.55 -3.03 13.34
C ARG A 386 -30.42 -4.23 13.67
N ARG A 387 -31.45 -4.02 14.51
CA ARG A 387 -32.31 -5.09 14.98
C ARG A 387 -33.80 -4.71 15.04
N VAL A 388 -34.61 -5.72 15.22
CA VAL A 388 -36.00 -5.61 15.72
C VAL A 388 -36.07 -6.40 17.02
N THR A 389 -36.54 -5.75 18.07
CA THR A 389 -36.87 -6.33 19.37
C THR A 389 -38.39 -6.54 19.48
N PHE A 390 -38.85 -7.26 20.52
CA PHE A 390 -40.26 -7.52 20.76
C PHE A 390 -40.63 -7.05 22.16
N GLU A 391 -41.74 -6.30 22.24
CA GLU A 391 -42.32 -5.84 23.50
C GLU A 391 -43.71 -6.51 23.65
N LEU A 392 -43.90 -7.27 24.71
CA LEU A 392 -45.22 -7.86 25.01
C LEU A 392 -46.13 -6.82 25.62
N LYS A 393 -47.44 -6.93 25.29
CA LYS A 393 -48.53 -6.07 25.81
C LYS A 393 -49.59 -6.92 26.44
#